data_7886b92c0a77b6c3e77eaf1bb44481be
#
_entry.id   7886b92c0a77b6c3e77eaf1bb44481be
#
_cell.length_a   1.000
_cell.length_b   1.000
_cell.length_c   1.000
_cell.angle_alpha   90.00
_cell.angle_beta   90.00
_cell.angle_gamma   90.00
#
_symmetry.space_group_name_H-M   'P 1'
#
loop_
_entity.id
_entity.type
_entity.pdbx_description
1 polymer ?
#
loop_
_entity_poly.entity_id
_entity_poly.type
_entity_poly.pdbx_seq_one_letter_code
_entity_poly.pdbx_strand_id
1 'polypeptide(L)'
;MFTHIIERLVLAFLLMMGLVAGLGFYLSPQNELQRVDAVVAISGDDGQRLTTAIDLYEQGWTDKLIFSGAARDPQSPSNALIMKRAAMESGVPENDILLDEDSLNTQENARFVVQLARERDIDSMILVTSPYHQRRAYNHFEREADDNLTILNYSARDEDWRRSQWWATPRGWYLTVSESAKLALSQIQQGVSGS
;
A
#
# COMPACT_ATOMS: atom_id res chain seq x y z
N MET A 1 15.25 11.44 -45.97
CA MET A 1 15.95 11.82 -44.70
C MET A 1 14.97 12.40 -43.67
N PHE A 2 14.14 13.37 -44.01
CA PHE A 2 13.15 13.96 -43.06
C PHE A 2 12.12 12.98 -42.56
N THR A 3 11.56 12.08 -43.35
CA THR A 3 10.58 11.06 -42.99
C THR A 3 11.11 10.11 -41.89
N HIS A 4 12.34 9.63 -42.04
CA HIS A 4 12.95 8.73 -41.03
C HIS A 4 13.25 9.43 -39.70
N ILE A 5 13.47 10.77 -39.70
CA ILE A 5 13.63 11.54 -38.47
C ILE A 5 12.28 11.62 -37.72
N ILE A 6 11.22 11.93 -38.45
CA ILE A 6 9.85 11.98 -37.86
C ILE A 6 9.43 10.61 -37.30
N GLU A 7 9.65 9.55 -38.05
CA GLU A 7 9.34 8.18 -37.57
C GLU A 7 10.09 7.84 -36.28
N ARG A 8 11.38 8.16 -36.20
CA ARG A 8 12.20 7.95 -34.99
C ARG A 8 11.71 8.79 -33.80
N LEU A 9 11.32 10.05 -34.01
CA LEU A 9 10.78 10.91 -32.97
C LEU A 9 9.42 10.41 -32.47
N VAL A 10 8.55 9.95 -33.36
CA VAL A 10 7.26 9.36 -33.00
C VAL A 10 7.47 8.07 -32.20
N LEU A 11 8.37 7.19 -32.65
CA LEU A 11 8.70 5.97 -31.92
C LEU A 11 9.27 6.27 -30.53
N ALA A 12 10.21 7.20 -30.43
CA ALA A 12 10.78 7.61 -29.14
C ALA A 12 9.72 8.20 -28.20
N PHE A 13 8.79 9.00 -28.73
CA PHE A 13 7.66 9.52 -27.95
C PHE A 13 6.74 8.41 -27.46
N LEU A 14 6.38 7.45 -28.31
CA LEU A 14 5.54 6.32 -27.93
C LEU A 14 6.22 5.43 -26.89
N LEU A 15 7.53 5.18 -27.02
CA LEU A 15 8.30 4.44 -26.01
C LEU A 15 8.34 5.18 -24.68
N MET A 16 8.57 6.49 -24.71
CA MET A 16 8.56 7.32 -23.49
C MET A 16 7.18 7.28 -22.81
N MET A 17 6.10 7.42 -23.57
CA MET A 17 4.73 7.31 -23.04
C MET A 17 4.45 5.94 -22.44
N GLY A 18 4.95 4.87 -23.09
CA GLY A 18 4.87 3.51 -22.57
C GLY A 18 5.61 3.34 -21.23
N LEU A 19 6.80 3.89 -21.10
CA LEU A 19 7.58 3.87 -19.86
C LEU A 19 6.89 4.66 -18.75
N VAL A 20 6.38 5.86 -19.06
CA VAL A 20 5.63 6.68 -18.09
C VAL A 20 4.38 5.95 -17.62
N ALA A 21 3.60 5.37 -18.53
CA ALA A 21 2.43 4.56 -18.17
C ALA A 21 2.83 3.33 -17.33
N GLY A 22 3.86 2.60 -17.76
CA GLY A 22 4.38 1.41 -17.10
C GLY A 22 4.79 1.66 -15.64
N LEU A 23 5.34 2.84 -15.34
CA LEU A 23 5.73 3.20 -13.98
C LEU A 23 4.54 3.22 -13.01
N GLY A 24 3.38 3.72 -13.42
CA GLY A 24 2.19 3.71 -12.59
C GLY A 24 1.69 2.29 -12.28
N PHE A 25 1.72 1.40 -13.26
CA PHE A 25 1.38 -0.01 -13.04
C PHE A 25 2.42 -0.72 -12.16
N TYR A 26 3.69 -0.40 -12.31
CA TYR A 26 4.75 -0.92 -11.45
C TYR A 26 4.59 -0.51 -10.00
N LEU A 27 4.27 0.77 -9.72
CA LEU A 27 4.07 1.28 -8.37
C LEU A 27 2.80 0.77 -7.70
N SER A 28 1.77 0.43 -8.49
CA SER A 28 0.46 0.00 -7.99
C SER A 28 0.14 -1.44 -8.41
N PRO A 29 0.85 -2.45 -7.89
CA PRO A 29 0.47 -3.85 -8.10
C PRO A 29 -0.92 -4.10 -7.52
N GLN A 30 -1.69 -4.95 -8.20
CA GLN A 30 -3.04 -5.36 -7.80
C GLN A 30 -3.17 -6.85 -7.99
N ASN A 31 -3.82 -7.51 -7.06
CA ASN A 31 -4.20 -8.91 -7.17
C ASN A 31 -5.72 -9.04 -7.37
N GLU A 32 -6.15 -10.15 -7.92
CA GLU A 32 -7.56 -10.53 -7.88
C GLU A 32 -7.96 -10.77 -6.42
N LEU A 33 -9.16 -10.30 -6.05
CA LEU A 33 -9.69 -10.50 -4.71
C LEU A 33 -10.03 -11.97 -4.50
N GLN A 34 -9.62 -12.48 -3.37
CA GLN A 34 -10.06 -13.73 -2.79
C GLN A 34 -10.25 -13.58 -1.29
N ARG A 35 -11.03 -14.46 -0.67
CA ARG A 35 -11.23 -14.43 0.78
C ARG A 35 -9.90 -14.70 1.49
N VAL A 36 -9.63 -13.92 2.52
CA VAL A 36 -8.40 -13.97 3.33
C VAL A 36 -8.74 -13.92 4.83
N ASP A 37 -7.77 -14.26 5.67
CA ASP A 37 -7.93 -14.23 7.12
C ASP A 37 -8.03 -12.80 7.67
N ALA A 38 -7.29 -11.83 7.07
CA ALA A 38 -7.33 -10.44 7.50
C ALA A 38 -7.19 -9.45 6.35
N VAL A 39 -7.81 -8.27 6.49
CA VAL A 39 -7.50 -7.08 5.70
C VAL A 39 -6.69 -6.12 6.57
N VAL A 40 -5.54 -5.70 6.06
CA VAL A 40 -4.60 -4.79 6.73
C VAL A 40 -4.67 -3.42 6.07
N ALA A 41 -4.98 -2.38 6.85
CA ALA A 41 -4.86 -1.00 6.40
C ALA A 41 -3.79 -0.27 7.20
N ILE A 42 -2.74 0.18 6.50
CA ILE A 42 -1.67 0.99 7.11
C ILE A 42 -2.03 2.47 7.05
N SER A 43 -1.78 3.20 8.12
CA SER A 43 -2.11 4.62 8.25
C SER A 43 -1.29 5.51 7.28
N GLY A 44 -1.69 6.75 7.13
CA GLY A 44 -0.91 7.78 6.43
C GLY A 44 -1.58 8.41 5.21
N ASP A 45 -2.90 8.33 5.12
CA ASP A 45 -3.74 9.08 4.19
C ASP A 45 -4.89 9.79 4.92
N ASP A 46 -5.83 10.33 4.17
CA ASP A 46 -7.02 11.04 4.63
C ASP A 46 -8.25 10.14 4.86
N GLY A 47 -8.03 8.83 5.08
CA GLY A 47 -9.08 7.87 5.44
C GLY A 47 -9.51 6.92 4.32
N GLN A 48 -9.03 7.06 3.09
CA GLN A 48 -9.41 6.20 1.97
C GLN A 48 -9.01 4.72 2.18
N ARG A 49 -7.89 4.48 2.86
CA ARG A 49 -7.43 3.13 3.20
C ARG A 49 -8.36 2.47 4.22
N LEU A 50 -8.80 3.24 5.22
CA LEU A 50 -9.77 2.81 6.19
C LEU A 50 -11.10 2.44 5.53
N THR A 51 -11.66 3.36 4.71
CA THR A 51 -12.91 3.11 3.99
C THR A 51 -12.80 1.86 3.12
N THR A 52 -11.71 1.71 2.38
CA THR A 52 -11.48 0.53 1.54
C THR A 52 -11.41 -0.77 2.36
N ALA A 53 -10.77 -0.74 3.54
CA ALA A 53 -10.70 -1.92 4.41
C ALA A 53 -12.08 -2.30 4.98
N ILE A 54 -12.88 -1.31 5.36
CA ILE A 54 -14.27 -1.52 5.82
C ILE A 54 -15.12 -2.09 4.67
N ASP A 55 -15.03 -1.53 3.47
CA ASP A 55 -15.75 -2.03 2.29
C ASP A 55 -15.42 -3.51 2.00
N LEU A 56 -14.14 -3.90 2.13
CA LEU A 56 -13.72 -5.29 1.93
C LEU A 56 -14.27 -6.23 3.03
N TYR A 57 -14.31 -5.76 4.27
CA TYR A 57 -14.92 -6.49 5.39
C TYR A 57 -16.42 -6.67 5.18
N GLU A 58 -17.16 -5.61 4.85
CA GLU A 58 -18.60 -5.65 4.61
C GLU A 58 -18.98 -6.54 3.41
N GLN A 59 -18.11 -6.64 2.40
CA GLN A 59 -18.27 -7.53 1.25
C GLN A 59 -17.95 -9.00 1.57
N GLY A 60 -17.46 -9.30 2.79
CA GLY A 60 -17.17 -10.67 3.24
C GLY A 60 -15.85 -11.24 2.71
N TRP A 61 -14.90 -10.39 2.28
CA TRP A 61 -13.57 -10.84 1.88
C TRP A 61 -12.70 -11.26 3.07
N THR A 62 -13.07 -10.83 4.27
CA THR A 62 -12.42 -11.18 5.54
C THR A 62 -13.40 -11.08 6.70
N ASP A 63 -13.05 -11.71 7.82
CA ASP A 63 -13.73 -11.54 9.11
C ASP A 63 -12.86 -10.74 10.12
N LYS A 64 -11.67 -10.25 9.71
CA LYS A 64 -10.73 -9.51 10.57
C LYS A 64 -10.14 -8.31 9.87
N LEU A 65 -10.04 -7.19 10.59
CA LEU A 65 -9.31 -5.99 10.19
C LEU A 65 -8.06 -5.81 11.05
N ILE A 66 -6.96 -5.40 10.44
CA ILE A 66 -5.75 -4.97 11.14
C ILE A 66 -5.48 -3.51 10.75
N PHE A 67 -5.45 -2.63 11.74
CA PHE A 67 -5.04 -1.24 11.53
C PHE A 67 -3.65 -1.02 12.13
N SER A 68 -2.76 -0.39 11.36
CA SER A 68 -1.37 -0.23 11.75
C SER A 68 -0.92 1.22 11.59
N GLY A 69 -0.34 1.79 12.65
CA GLY A 69 0.24 3.11 12.68
C GLY A 69 0.17 3.79 14.03
N ALA A 70 1.34 4.22 14.53
CA ALA A 70 1.48 4.96 15.77
C ALA A 70 0.91 6.39 15.71
N ALA A 71 0.83 7.04 16.84
CA ALA A 71 0.62 8.47 16.94
C ALA A 71 1.84 9.24 16.42
N ARG A 72 1.62 10.34 15.71
CA ARG A 72 2.71 11.28 15.37
C ARG A 72 3.12 12.15 16.58
N ASP A 73 2.15 12.47 17.42
CA ASP A 73 2.34 13.18 18.69
C ASP A 73 2.09 12.18 19.82
N PRO A 74 3.06 11.99 20.75
CA PRO A 74 2.90 11.06 21.88
C PRO A 74 1.71 11.36 22.81
N GLN A 75 1.15 12.57 22.76
CA GLN A 75 -0.04 12.94 23.51
C GLN A 75 -1.36 12.65 22.78
N SER A 76 -1.28 12.25 21.52
CA SER A 76 -2.45 11.91 20.70
C SER A 76 -2.67 10.39 20.66
N PRO A 77 -3.92 9.93 20.43
CA PRO A 77 -4.15 8.52 20.15
C PRO A 77 -3.40 8.08 18.88
N SER A 78 -3.05 6.80 18.81
CA SER A 78 -2.44 6.22 17.62
C SER A 78 -3.36 6.34 16.40
N ASN A 79 -2.76 6.39 15.20
CA ASN A 79 -3.55 6.38 13.97
C ASN A 79 -4.37 5.08 13.86
N ALA A 80 -3.81 3.95 14.28
CA ALA A 80 -4.50 2.66 14.34
C ALA A 80 -5.75 2.72 15.24
N LEU A 81 -5.64 3.34 16.42
CA LEU A 81 -6.77 3.50 17.34
C LEU A 81 -7.85 4.43 16.76
N ILE A 82 -7.45 5.50 16.05
CA ILE A 82 -8.40 6.39 15.35
C ILE A 82 -9.15 5.59 14.27
N MET A 83 -8.45 4.77 13.48
CA MET A 83 -9.05 3.93 12.45
C MET A 83 -10.00 2.88 13.06
N LYS A 84 -9.63 2.25 14.19
CA LYS A 84 -10.50 1.33 14.92
C LYS A 84 -11.81 1.98 15.33
N ARG A 85 -11.75 3.18 15.93
CA ARG A 85 -12.96 3.90 16.38
C ARG A 85 -13.89 4.17 15.21
N ALA A 86 -13.37 4.66 14.10
CA ALA A 86 -14.15 4.93 12.90
C ALA A 86 -14.74 3.64 12.29
N ALA A 87 -14.00 2.52 12.29
CA ALA A 87 -14.53 1.24 11.83
C ALA A 87 -15.67 0.73 12.75
N MET A 88 -15.54 0.90 14.06
CA MET A 88 -16.62 0.55 15.01
C MET A 88 -17.86 1.44 14.82
N GLU A 89 -17.70 2.73 14.55
CA GLU A 89 -18.79 3.65 14.19
C GLU A 89 -19.49 3.23 12.89
N SER A 90 -18.77 2.58 11.99
CA SER A 90 -19.32 1.99 10.76
C SER A 90 -19.95 0.61 10.96
N GLY A 91 -19.96 0.07 12.21
CA GLY A 91 -20.61 -1.19 12.55
C GLY A 91 -19.70 -2.42 12.60
N VAL A 92 -18.39 -2.27 12.40
CA VAL A 92 -17.44 -3.38 12.56
C VAL A 92 -17.32 -3.76 14.05
N PRO A 93 -17.52 -5.01 14.43
CA PRO A 93 -17.38 -5.45 15.82
C PRO A 93 -15.96 -5.24 16.35
N GLU A 94 -15.82 -4.79 17.58
CA GLU A 94 -14.51 -4.55 18.20
C GLU A 94 -13.61 -5.79 18.20
N ASN A 95 -14.18 -6.98 18.41
CA ASN A 95 -13.46 -8.26 18.44
C ASN A 95 -12.91 -8.69 17.08
N ASP A 96 -13.33 -8.04 15.99
CA ASP A 96 -12.85 -8.29 14.64
C ASP A 96 -11.72 -7.34 14.23
N ILE A 97 -11.30 -6.44 15.13
CA ILE A 97 -10.28 -5.43 14.86
C ILE A 97 -9.03 -5.70 15.71
N LEU A 98 -7.91 -5.86 15.05
CA LEU A 98 -6.58 -5.94 15.62
C LEU A 98 -5.81 -4.65 15.38
N LEU A 99 -4.92 -4.27 16.29
CA LEU A 99 -4.15 -3.03 16.21
C LEU A 99 -2.65 -3.27 16.32
N ASP A 100 -1.91 -2.52 15.51
CA ASP A 100 -0.51 -2.17 15.72
C ASP A 100 -0.43 -0.66 15.94
N GLU A 101 -0.17 -0.26 17.17
CA GLU A 101 -0.14 1.14 17.59
C GLU A 101 1.28 1.72 17.67
N ASP A 102 2.30 0.91 17.39
CA ASP A 102 3.71 1.23 17.63
C ASP A 102 4.48 1.65 16.37
N SER A 103 3.96 1.33 15.20
CA SER A 103 4.66 1.55 13.92
C SER A 103 4.71 3.02 13.51
N LEU A 104 5.92 3.58 13.39
CA LEU A 104 6.18 4.95 12.97
C LEU A 104 6.44 5.10 11.46
N ASN A 105 6.71 4.00 10.77
CA ASN A 105 7.05 3.97 9.35
C ASN A 105 6.63 2.64 8.70
N THR A 106 6.72 2.57 7.36
CA THR A 106 6.25 1.41 6.59
C THR A 106 7.01 0.11 6.90
N GLN A 107 8.30 0.19 7.22
CA GLN A 107 9.08 -0.99 7.59
C GLN A 107 8.60 -1.55 8.95
N GLU A 108 8.33 -0.68 9.90
CA GLU A 108 7.77 -1.08 11.21
C GLU A 108 6.36 -1.61 11.05
N ASN A 109 5.49 -0.98 10.23
CA ASN A 109 4.16 -1.52 9.92
C ASN A 109 4.27 -2.97 9.43
N ALA A 110 5.17 -3.24 8.48
CA ALA A 110 5.37 -4.60 7.97
C ALA A 110 5.81 -5.56 9.07
N ARG A 111 6.83 -5.20 9.85
CA ARG A 111 7.37 -6.04 10.93
C ARG A 111 6.32 -6.38 11.98
N PHE A 112 5.63 -5.36 12.51
CA PHE A 112 4.68 -5.58 13.61
C PHE A 112 3.39 -6.26 13.14
N VAL A 113 2.89 -5.92 11.96
CA VAL A 113 1.69 -6.59 11.40
C VAL A 113 1.99 -8.06 11.08
N VAL A 114 3.14 -8.38 10.49
CA VAL A 114 3.51 -9.77 10.22
C VAL A 114 3.74 -10.55 11.51
N GLN A 115 4.33 -9.93 12.53
CA GLN A 115 4.42 -10.54 13.86
C GLN A 115 3.03 -10.81 14.44
N LEU A 116 2.13 -9.83 14.40
CA LEU A 116 0.75 -9.97 14.86
C LEU A 116 0.00 -11.07 14.10
N ALA A 117 0.23 -11.19 12.80
CA ALA A 117 -0.35 -12.25 11.98
C ALA A 117 0.07 -13.65 12.48
N ARG A 118 1.38 -13.84 12.75
CA ARG A 118 1.88 -15.10 13.33
C ARG A 118 1.27 -15.42 14.70
N GLU A 119 1.11 -14.41 15.57
CA GLU A 119 0.53 -14.57 16.92
C GLU A 119 -0.97 -14.90 16.89
N ARG A 120 -1.62 -14.71 15.76
CA ARG A 120 -3.07 -14.88 15.57
C ARG A 120 -3.45 -15.91 14.53
N ASP A 121 -2.48 -16.73 14.09
CA ASP A 121 -2.67 -17.78 13.08
C ASP A 121 -3.34 -17.24 11.79
N ILE A 122 -2.85 -16.07 11.31
CA ILE A 122 -3.27 -15.42 10.05
C ILE A 122 -2.28 -15.82 8.96
N ASP A 123 -2.71 -16.61 7.99
CA ASP A 123 -1.88 -17.15 6.90
C ASP A 123 -2.12 -16.40 5.57
N SER A 124 -3.14 -15.53 5.52
CA SER A 124 -3.47 -14.76 4.33
C SER A 124 -3.98 -13.36 4.68
N MET A 125 -3.51 -12.35 3.93
CA MET A 125 -3.96 -10.97 4.13
C MET A 125 -4.08 -10.19 2.83
N ILE A 126 -5.00 -9.20 2.81
CA ILE A 126 -5.05 -8.16 1.80
C ILE A 126 -4.38 -6.91 2.39
N LEU A 127 -3.30 -6.45 1.77
CA LEU A 127 -2.61 -5.22 2.13
C LEU A 127 -3.24 -4.03 1.42
N VAL A 128 -3.93 -3.17 2.17
CA VAL A 128 -4.58 -1.95 1.69
C VAL A 128 -3.70 -0.74 1.99
N THR A 129 -3.32 -0.03 0.94
CA THR A 129 -2.61 1.25 1.01
C THR A 129 -2.91 2.11 -0.22
N SER A 130 -2.36 3.33 -0.29
CA SER A 130 -2.54 4.19 -1.47
C SER A 130 -1.84 3.61 -2.70
N PRO A 131 -2.38 3.78 -3.91
CA PRO A 131 -1.90 3.10 -5.12
C PRO A 131 -0.44 3.42 -5.45
N TYR A 132 0.02 4.66 -5.30
CA TYR A 132 1.41 5.05 -5.51
C TYR A 132 2.38 4.45 -4.48
N HIS A 133 1.87 4.05 -3.31
CA HIS A 133 2.64 3.48 -2.20
C HIS A 133 2.68 1.95 -2.20
N GLN A 134 1.78 1.30 -2.96
CA GLN A 134 1.53 -0.15 -2.90
C GLN A 134 2.81 -0.98 -3.09
N ARG A 135 3.63 -0.70 -4.11
CA ARG A 135 4.88 -1.43 -4.37
C ARG A 135 5.84 -1.38 -3.18
N ARG A 136 6.04 -0.19 -2.59
CA ARG A 136 6.98 -0.03 -1.48
C ARG A 136 6.47 -0.72 -0.21
N ALA A 137 5.19 -0.59 0.09
CA ALA A 137 4.57 -1.28 1.22
C ALA A 137 4.70 -2.81 1.04
N TYR A 138 4.27 -3.34 -0.11
CA TYR A 138 4.36 -4.76 -0.42
C TYR A 138 5.78 -5.31 -0.25
N ASN A 139 6.80 -4.62 -0.78
CA ASN A 139 8.18 -5.06 -0.65
C ASN A 139 8.67 -5.12 0.81
N HIS A 140 8.17 -4.27 1.72
CA HIS A 140 8.46 -4.37 3.14
C HIS A 140 7.76 -5.57 3.77
N PHE A 141 6.47 -5.75 3.48
CA PHE A 141 5.67 -6.87 4.00
C PHE A 141 6.19 -8.23 3.52
N GLU A 142 6.50 -8.37 2.22
CA GLU A 142 7.05 -9.60 1.63
C GLU A 142 8.38 -10.04 2.27
N ARG A 143 9.18 -9.09 2.76
CA ARG A 143 10.46 -9.43 3.44
C ARG A 143 10.30 -9.88 4.87
N GLU A 144 9.30 -9.34 5.57
CA GLU A 144 9.00 -9.76 6.94
C GLU A 144 8.18 -11.04 6.97
N ALA A 145 7.46 -11.34 5.87
CA ALA A 145 6.67 -12.55 5.72
C ALA A 145 7.57 -13.79 5.64
N ASP A 146 7.07 -14.89 6.19
CA ASP A 146 7.60 -16.22 5.92
C ASP A 146 6.87 -16.85 4.71
N ASP A 147 7.32 -18.04 4.30
CA ASP A 147 6.79 -18.75 3.13
C ASP A 147 5.30 -19.14 3.28
N ASN A 148 4.73 -19.08 4.48
CA ASN A 148 3.35 -19.47 4.75
C ASN A 148 2.38 -18.30 4.63
N LEU A 149 2.83 -17.04 4.74
CA LEU A 149 1.96 -15.87 4.72
C LEU A 149 1.72 -15.37 3.30
N THR A 150 0.49 -15.51 2.82
CA THR A 150 0.07 -14.97 1.52
C THR A 150 -0.37 -13.51 1.65
N ILE A 151 0.23 -12.62 0.84
CA ILE A 151 -0.08 -11.18 0.84
C ILE A 151 -0.63 -10.76 -0.51
N LEU A 152 -1.88 -10.31 -0.53
CA LEU A 152 -2.54 -9.76 -1.71
C LEU A 152 -2.50 -8.24 -1.69
N ASN A 153 -2.23 -7.63 -2.83
CA ASN A 153 -2.21 -6.19 -3.00
C ASN A 153 -3.58 -5.66 -3.40
N TYR A 154 -4.10 -4.69 -2.67
CA TYR A 154 -5.31 -3.97 -3.01
C TYR A 154 -5.17 -2.50 -2.66
N SER A 155 -5.20 -1.63 -3.67
CA SER A 155 -5.02 -0.19 -3.44
C SER A 155 -6.34 0.49 -3.09
N ALA A 156 -6.30 1.35 -2.08
CA ALA A 156 -7.37 2.29 -1.81
C ALA A 156 -7.59 3.23 -3.01
N ARG A 157 -8.81 3.76 -3.13
CA ARG A 157 -9.12 4.74 -4.17
C ARG A 157 -8.35 6.04 -3.91
N ASP A 158 -7.76 6.59 -4.96
CA ASP A 158 -7.18 7.93 -4.94
C ASP A 158 -7.68 8.70 -6.18
N GLU A 159 -8.30 9.85 -5.97
CA GLU A 159 -8.91 10.62 -7.05
C GLU A 159 -7.88 11.33 -7.92
N ASP A 160 -6.77 11.72 -7.32
CA ASP A 160 -5.69 12.47 -7.95
C ASP A 160 -4.60 11.59 -8.55
N TRP A 161 -4.61 10.28 -8.21
CA TRP A 161 -3.61 9.35 -8.69
C TRP A 161 -4.23 8.05 -9.22
N ARG A 162 -4.13 7.87 -10.54
CA ARG A 162 -4.54 6.64 -11.22
C ARG A 162 -3.33 6.05 -11.95
N ARG A 163 -3.09 4.75 -11.80
CA ARG A 163 -1.93 4.07 -12.41
C ARG A 163 -1.78 4.29 -13.92
N SER A 164 -2.88 4.51 -14.64
CA SER A 164 -2.89 4.76 -16.08
C SER A 164 -2.82 6.25 -16.47
N GLN A 165 -2.89 7.18 -15.53
CA GLN A 165 -3.00 8.63 -15.79
C GLN A 165 -2.35 9.49 -14.69
N TRP A 166 -1.43 8.93 -13.91
CA TRP A 166 -0.80 9.65 -12.79
C TRP A 166 -0.08 10.93 -13.22
N TRP A 167 0.39 10.98 -14.48
CA TRP A 167 1.06 12.15 -15.04
C TRP A 167 0.13 13.32 -15.39
N ALA A 168 -1.20 13.12 -15.32
CA ALA A 168 -2.17 14.15 -15.68
C ALA A 168 -2.28 15.28 -14.64
N THR A 169 -1.77 15.09 -13.43
CA THR A 169 -1.85 16.07 -12.34
C THR A 169 -0.47 16.39 -11.74
N PRO A 170 -0.23 17.63 -11.27
CA PRO A 170 1.02 17.96 -10.54
C PRO A 170 1.21 17.09 -9.29
N ARG A 171 0.13 16.77 -8.56
CA ARG A 171 0.16 15.88 -7.40
C ARG A 171 0.59 14.47 -7.79
N GLY A 172 0.09 13.96 -8.91
CA GLY A 172 0.48 12.64 -9.41
C GLY A 172 1.99 12.56 -9.72
N TRP A 173 2.57 13.59 -10.32
CA TRP A 173 4.02 13.69 -10.51
C TRP A 173 4.78 13.69 -9.18
N TYR A 174 4.37 14.53 -8.24
CA TYR A 174 5.00 14.61 -6.92
C TYR A 174 4.97 13.26 -6.20
N LEU A 175 3.81 12.60 -6.14
CA LEU A 175 3.64 11.30 -5.48
C LEU A 175 4.47 10.21 -6.17
N THR A 176 4.43 10.13 -7.49
CA THR A 176 5.18 9.12 -8.26
C THR A 176 6.68 9.29 -8.10
N VAL A 177 7.21 10.50 -8.23
CA VAL A 177 8.65 10.76 -8.08
C VAL A 177 9.09 10.51 -6.64
N SER A 178 8.33 10.99 -5.65
CA SER A 178 8.67 10.80 -4.23
C SER A 178 8.65 9.32 -3.82
N GLU A 179 7.66 8.54 -4.24
CA GLU A 179 7.60 7.11 -3.93
C GLU A 179 8.64 6.30 -4.70
N SER A 180 8.94 6.66 -5.95
CA SER A 180 10.05 6.03 -6.70
C SER A 180 11.40 6.28 -6.02
N ALA A 181 11.65 7.49 -5.52
CA ALA A 181 12.87 7.80 -4.78
C ALA A 181 12.95 7.03 -3.45
N LYS A 182 11.86 6.97 -2.67
CA LYS A 182 11.81 6.19 -1.42
C LYS A 182 11.99 4.70 -1.67
N LEU A 183 11.41 4.17 -2.76
CA LEU A 183 11.57 2.77 -3.15
C LEU A 183 13.03 2.46 -3.48
N ALA A 184 13.69 3.31 -4.27
CA ALA A 184 15.10 3.14 -4.59
C ALA A 184 15.99 3.21 -3.34
N LEU A 185 15.75 4.18 -2.44
CA LEU A 185 16.48 4.30 -1.17
C LEU A 185 16.29 3.06 -0.27
N SER A 186 15.06 2.55 -0.17
CA SER A 186 14.80 1.35 0.63
C SER A 186 15.55 0.12 0.09
N GLN A 187 15.72 -0.01 -1.23
CA GLN A 187 16.48 -1.09 -1.85
C GLN A 187 17.99 -0.97 -1.59
N ILE A 188 18.54 0.26 -1.65
CA ILE A 188 19.97 0.50 -1.37
C ILE A 188 20.30 0.19 0.10
N GLN A 189 19.49 0.66 1.05
CA GLN A 189 19.70 0.41 2.48
C GLN A 189 19.71 -1.09 2.81
N GLN A 190 18.95 -1.88 2.08
CA GLN A 190 18.83 -3.33 2.26
C GLN A 190 20.02 -4.08 1.67
N GLY A 191 20.56 -3.64 0.52
CA GLY A 191 21.78 -4.22 -0.04
C GLY A 191 23.01 -4.05 0.87
N VAL A 192 23.01 -3.00 1.69
CA VAL A 192 24.10 -2.71 2.64
C VAL A 192 23.95 -3.49 3.95
N SER A 193 22.71 -3.83 4.37
CA SER A 193 22.47 -4.57 5.63
C SER A 193 22.55 -6.09 5.47
N GLY A 194 22.61 -6.62 4.25
CA GLY A 194 22.67 -8.04 3.92
C GLY A 194 24.07 -8.52 3.49
N SER A 195 25.08 -7.64 3.50
CA SER A 195 26.49 -7.93 3.25
C SER A 195 27.29 -7.91 4.57
#